data_dc29835fd1acd8d2f15a171250c98288
#
_entry.id   dc29835fd1acd8d2f15a171250c98288
#
_cell.length_a   1.000
_cell.length_b   1.000
_cell.length_c   1.000
_cell.angle_alpha   90.00
_cell.angle_beta   90.00
_cell.angle_gamma   90.00
#
_symmetry.space_group_name_H-M   'P 1'
#
loop_
_entity.id
_entity.type
_entity.pdbx_description
1 polymer ?
#
loop_
_entity_poly.entity_id
_entity_poly.type
_entity_poly.pdbx_seq_one_letter_code
_entity_poly.pdbx_strand_id
1 'polypeptide(L)'
;MWLYDDNEFEIENRGDSIGFVYEVRDKTNDMRYIGKKNFFSTRRLPPLKGQKRKRKVVKESDWQDYFGSSDEVKMLVEESGRDRFERKILRLCNSKGEMSYWEMWYQMTNNVLLRPDK
;
A
#
# COMPACT_ATOMS: atom_id res chain seq x y z
N MET A 1 -7.11 0.16 -9.87
CA MET A 1 -5.91 -0.21 -10.62
C MET A 1 -4.71 0.62 -10.18
N TRP A 2 -3.58 -0.04 -9.97
CA TRP A 2 -2.34 0.64 -9.60
C TRP A 2 -1.51 0.96 -10.83
N LEU A 3 -0.87 2.14 -10.84
CA LEU A 3 0.05 2.55 -11.90
C LEU A 3 1.49 2.53 -11.38
N TYR A 4 2.41 2.10 -12.22
CA TYR A 4 3.84 2.17 -11.97
C TYR A 4 4.53 2.63 -13.25
N ASP A 5 5.27 3.74 -13.17
CA ASP A 5 5.87 4.40 -14.35
C ASP A 5 4.83 4.67 -15.44
N ASP A 6 3.64 5.13 -15.03
CA ASP A 6 2.51 5.44 -15.91
C ASP A 6 1.89 4.24 -16.62
N ASN A 7 2.29 3.02 -16.25
CA ASN A 7 1.73 1.79 -16.78
C ASN A 7 0.94 1.05 -15.73
N GLU A 8 -0.08 0.30 -16.16
CA GLU A 8 -0.85 -0.55 -15.26
C GLU A 8 0.07 -1.59 -14.63
N PHE A 9 0.03 -1.69 -13.29
CA PHE A 9 0.86 -2.61 -12.53
C PHE A 9 0.09 -3.87 -12.16
N GLU A 10 0.70 -5.03 -12.43
CA GLU A 10 0.18 -6.32 -12.02
C GLU A 10 1.20 -7.03 -11.13
N ILE A 11 0.73 -8.00 -10.34
CA ILE A 11 1.59 -8.67 -9.35
C ILE A 11 2.78 -9.38 -9.99
N GLU A 12 2.63 -9.85 -11.21
CA GLU A 12 3.73 -10.49 -11.95
C GLU A 12 4.88 -9.53 -12.21
N ASN A 13 4.63 -8.23 -12.18
CA ASN A 13 5.64 -7.20 -12.43
C ASN A 13 6.46 -6.84 -11.19
N ARG A 14 6.13 -7.41 -10.02
CA ARG A 14 6.79 -7.04 -8.77
C ARG A 14 8.23 -7.53 -8.64
N GLY A 15 8.65 -8.53 -9.40
CA GLY A 15 9.96 -9.17 -9.23
C GLY A 15 10.09 -9.76 -7.84
N ASP A 16 11.16 -9.43 -7.13
CA ASP A 16 11.42 -9.89 -5.76
C ASP A 16 10.87 -8.95 -4.68
N SER A 17 10.09 -7.94 -5.07
CA SER A 17 9.58 -6.94 -4.13
C SER A 17 8.57 -7.55 -3.16
N ILE A 18 8.68 -7.18 -1.87
CA ILE A 18 7.75 -7.63 -0.85
C ILE A 18 6.60 -6.64 -0.64
N GLY A 19 6.79 -5.41 -1.11
CA GLY A 19 5.80 -4.36 -0.96
C GLY A 19 6.19 -3.13 -1.73
N PHE A 20 5.48 -2.05 -1.49
CA PHE A 20 5.70 -0.82 -2.24
C PHE A 20 5.34 0.41 -1.40
N VAL A 21 5.93 1.53 -1.78
CA VAL A 21 5.53 2.86 -1.31
C VAL A 21 4.63 3.45 -2.39
N TYR A 22 3.52 4.05 -1.96
CA TYR A 22 2.48 4.49 -2.87
C TYR A 22 2.06 5.94 -2.63
N GLU A 23 1.40 6.50 -3.64
CA GLU A 23 0.70 7.77 -3.56
C GLU A 23 -0.74 7.56 -4.01
N VAL A 24 -1.69 8.00 -3.20
CA VAL A 24 -3.10 8.06 -3.56
C VAL A 24 -3.44 9.54 -3.72
N ARG A 25 -3.85 9.94 -4.90
CA ARG A 25 -4.17 11.34 -5.20
C ARG A 25 -5.67 11.50 -5.43
N ASP A 26 -6.27 12.46 -4.73
CA ASP A 26 -7.65 12.86 -4.96
C ASP A 26 -7.69 13.82 -6.14
N LYS A 27 -8.31 13.41 -7.23
CA LYS A 27 -8.35 14.19 -8.47
C LYS A 27 -9.16 15.49 -8.34
N THR A 28 -10.05 15.57 -7.35
CA THR A 28 -10.92 16.74 -7.18
C THR A 28 -10.22 17.91 -6.51
N ASN A 29 -9.27 17.65 -5.62
CA ASN A 29 -8.60 18.69 -4.84
C ASN A 29 -7.07 18.56 -4.84
N ASP A 30 -6.53 17.58 -5.58
CA ASP A 30 -5.10 17.30 -5.69
C ASP A 30 -4.43 16.97 -4.34
N MET A 31 -5.22 16.54 -3.37
CA MET A 31 -4.68 16.05 -2.10
C MET A 31 -3.99 14.71 -2.30
N ARG A 32 -2.83 14.53 -1.65
CA ARG A 32 -2.01 13.34 -1.82
C ARG A 32 -1.76 12.66 -0.49
N TYR A 33 -1.83 11.33 -0.52
CA TYR A 33 -1.59 10.49 0.64
C TYR A 33 -0.48 9.50 0.28
N ILE A 34 0.58 9.48 1.08
CA ILE A 34 1.72 8.60 0.84
C ILE A 34 1.82 7.59 1.96
N GLY A 35 1.95 6.33 1.60
CA GLY A 35 2.06 5.25 2.57
C GLY A 35 2.81 4.07 1.99
N LYS A 36 2.75 2.95 2.71
CA LYS A 36 3.39 1.71 2.28
C LYS A 36 2.41 0.56 2.42
N LYS A 37 2.59 -0.49 1.61
CA LYS A 37 1.74 -1.67 1.62
C LYS A 37 2.53 -2.90 1.23
N ASN A 38 2.30 -3.99 1.94
CA ASN A 38 2.86 -5.29 1.59
C ASN A 38 2.02 -5.98 0.54
N PHE A 39 2.67 -6.68 -0.40
CA PHE A 39 1.95 -7.53 -1.36
C PHE A 39 1.36 -8.76 -0.67
N PHE A 40 2.01 -9.25 0.38
CA PHE A 40 1.60 -10.46 1.07
C PHE A 40 1.43 -10.19 2.56
N SER A 41 0.48 -10.86 3.16
CA SER A 41 0.32 -10.88 4.61
C SER A 41 0.70 -12.25 5.15
N THR A 42 1.31 -12.25 6.34
CA THR A 42 1.70 -13.48 7.03
C THR A 42 0.79 -13.69 8.21
N ARG A 43 0.24 -14.89 8.32
CA ARG A 43 -0.67 -15.26 9.40
C ARG A 43 -0.12 -16.52 10.09
N ARG A 44 -0.12 -16.49 11.43
CA ARG A 44 0.20 -17.68 12.21
C ARG A 44 -1.10 -18.37 12.59
N LEU A 45 -1.21 -19.63 12.23
CA LEU A 45 -2.37 -20.46 12.57
C LEU A 45 -2.01 -21.40 13.72
N PRO A 46 -3.02 -21.90 14.47
CA PRO A 46 -2.78 -22.90 15.51
C PRO A 46 -2.08 -24.12 14.92
N PRO A 47 -1.29 -24.85 15.74
CA PRO A 47 -0.62 -26.07 15.26
C PRO A 47 -1.66 -27.10 14.80
N LEU A 48 -1.24 -27.91 13.82
CA LEU A 48 -2.04 -29.07 13.45
C LEU A 48 -2.03 -30.08 14.59
N LYS A 49 -3.08 -30.91 14.63
CA LYS A 49 -3.19 -31.96 15.63
C LYS A 49 -1.91 -32.81 15.67
N GLY A 50 -1.33 -32.94 16.86
CA GLY A 50 -0.09 -33.68 17.04
C GLY A 50 1.19 -32.91 16.78
N GLN A 51 1.09 -31.64 16.38
CA GLN A 51 2.27 -30.79 16.15
C GLN A 51 2.37 -29.70 17.22
N LYS A 52 3.60 -29.32 17.54
CA LYS A 52 3.86 -28.32 18.59
C LYS A 52 4.07 -26.91 18.07
N ARG A 53 4.40 -26.76 16.79
CA ARG A 53 4.70 -25.44 16.19
C ARG A 53 3.49 -24.87 15.51
N LYS A 54 3.31 -23.55 15.65
CA LYS A 54 2.30 -22.83 14.90
C LYS A 54 2.68 -22.83 13.42
N ARG A 55 1.66 -22.95 12.57
CA ARG A 55 1.85 -22.89 11.14
C ARG A 55 1.93 -21.43 10.67
N LYS A 56 2.74 -21.18 9.68
CA LYS A 56 2.85 -19.88 9.05
C LYS A 56 2.20 -19.95 7.67
N VAL A 57 1.23 -19.10 7.45
CA VAL A 57 0.52 -19.01 6.15
C VAL A 57 0.77 -17.64 5.56
N VAL A 58 1.20 -17.62 4.29
CA VAL A 58 1.42 -16.39 3.56
C VAL A 58 0.32 -16.28 2.49
N LYS A 59 -0.41 -15.18 2.50
CA LYS A 59 -1.46 -14.89 1.53
C LYS A 59 -1.19 -13.56 0.86
N GLU A 60 -1.66 -13.43 -0.38
CA GLU A 60 -1.70 -12.12 -1.02
C GLU A 60 -2.59 -11.19 -0.18
N SER A 61 -2.11 -9.96 0.06
CA SER A 61 -2.86 -8.98 0.82
C SER A 61 -3.97 -8.36 -0.03
N ASP A 62 -4.72 -7.43 0.54
CA ASP A 62 -5.77 -6.68 -0.16
C ASP A 62 -5.22 -5.50 -0.98
N TRP A 63 -3.94 -5.55 -1.36
CA TRP A 63 -3.26 -4.42 -2.00
C TRP A 63 -3.95 -3.93 -3.27
N GLN A 64 -4.59 -4.83 -4.02
CA GLN A 64 -5.25 -4.45 -5.28
C GLN A 64 -6.42 -3.51 -5.08
N ASP A 65 -7.15 -3.66 -3.98
CA ASP A 65 -8.31 -2.84 -3.63
C ASP A 65 -8.01 -1.77 -2.59
N TYR A 66 -6.75 -1.64 -2.21
CA TYR A 66 -6.34 -0.78 -1.13
C TYR A 66 -6.22 0.68 -1.57
N PHE A 67 -6.81 1.59 -0.81
CA PHE A 67 -6.76 3.04 -1.07
C PHE A 67 -6.08 3.81 0.06
N GLY A 68 -5.22 3.15 0.83
CA GLY A 68 -4.50 3.77 1.93
C GLY A 68 -5.13 3.47 3.28
N SER A 69 -4.47 3.91 4.33
CA SER A 69 -4.90 3.68 5.71
C SER A 69 -5.78 4.80 6.26
N SER A 70 -5.98 5.87 5.52
CA SER A 70 -6.80 7.01 5.94
C SER A 70 -8.29 6.64 5.92
N ASP A 71 -8.96 6.83 7.04
CA ASP A 71 -10.41 6.61 7.12
C ASP A 71 -11.17 7.60 6.25
N GLU A 72 -10.67 8.82 6.15
CA GLU A 72 -11.25 9.84 5.28
C GLU A 72 -11.27 9.41 3.83
N VAL A 73 -10.15 8.88 3.33
CA VAL A 73 -10.07 8.38 1.95
C VAL A 73 -11.03 7.22 1.74
N LYS A 74 -11.12 6.30 2.70
CA LYS A 74 -12.05 5.17 2.61
C LYS A 74 -13.50 5.63 2.50
N MET A 75 -13.89 6.62 3.29
CA MET A 75 -15.22 7.19 3.23
C MET A 75 -15.50 7.85 1.88
N LEU A 76 -14.54 8.60 1.37
CA LEU A 76 -14.70 9.28 0.08
C LEU A 76 -14.78 8.29 -1.08
N VAL A 77 -14.06 7.19 -1.00
CA VAL A 77 -14.17 6.12 -2.02
C VAL A 77 -15.58 5.53 -2.03
N GLU A 78 -16.16 5.30 -0.86
CA GLU A 78 -17.52 4.78 -0.76
C GLU A 78 -18.55 5.77 -1.30
N GLU A 79 -18.38 7.05 -1.05
CA GLU A 79 -19.34 8.10 -1.46
C GLU A 79 -19.19 8.47 -2.93
N SER A 80 -17.98 8.64 -3.41
CA SER A 80 -17.70 9.21 -4.74
C SER A 80 -17.20 8.19 -5.75
N GLY A 81 -16.89 6.95 -5.31
CA GLY A 81 -16.36 5.91 -6.17
C GLY A 81 -14.85 5.96 -6.31
N ARG A 82 -14.32 4.88 -6.87
CA ARG A 82 -12.87 4.69 -7.01
C ARG A 82 -12.24 5.63 -8.04
N ASP A 83 -13.00 6.04 -9.04
CA ASP A 83 -12.50 6.86 -10.14
C ASP A 83 -12.05 8.24 -9.69
N ARG A 84 -12.48 8.68 -8.51
CA ARG A 84 -12.04 9.94 -7.94
C ARG A 84 -10.56 9.94 -7.59
N PHE A 85 -9.98 8.77 -7.33
CA PHE A 85 -8.61 8.63 -6.85
C PHE A 85 -7.71 7.98 -7.87
N GLU A 86 -6.49 8.48 -7.97
CA GLU A 86 -5.42 7.87 -8.74
C GLU A 86 -4.42 7.25 -7.79
N ARG A 87 -4.07 6.00 -8.02
CA ARG A 87 -3.12 5.26 -7.19
C ARG A 87 -1.86 4.97 -7.97
N LYS A 88 -0.73 5.42 -7.45
CA LYS A 88 0.57 5.19 -8.07
C LYS A 88 1.50 4.46 -7.12
N ILE A 89 2.25 3.51 -7.65
CA ILE A 89 3.36 2.91 -6.94
C ILE A 89 4.57 3.80 -7.20
N LEU A 90 5.10 4.38 -6.12
CA LEU A 90 6.26 5.25 -6.22
C LEU A 90 7.56 4.44 -6.24
N ARG A 91 7.60 3.35 -5.48
CA ARG A 91 8.79 2.52 -5.41
C ARG A 91 8.45 1.12 -4.95
N LEU A 92 8.99 0.12 -5.65
CA LEU A 92 8.95 -1.27 -5.22
C LEU A 92 10.09 -1.50 -4.22
N CYS A 93 9.80 -2.22 -3.15
CA CYS A 93 10.76 -2.42 -2.07
C CYS A 93 10.95 -3.90 -1.76
N ASN A 94 12.19 -4.29 -1.46
CA ASN A 94 12.55 -5.69 -1.20
C ASN A 94 12.62 -6.02 0.28
N SER A 95 12.48 -5.03 1.16
CA SER A 95 12.52 -5.24 2.60
C SER A 95 11.64 -4.21 3.32
N LYS A 96 11.30 -4.53 4.57
CA LYS A 96 10.51 -3.61 5.41
C LYS A 96 11.28 -2.32 5.69
N GLY A 97 12.60 -2.43 5.86
CA GLY A 97 13.45 -1.26 6.08
C GLY A 97 13.42 -0.31 4.90
N GLU A 98 13.49 -0.83 3.67
CA GLU A 98 13.38 -0.03 2.46
C GLU A 98 12.02 0.65 2.39
N MET A 99 10.95 -0.07 2.70
CA MET A 99 9.59 0.49 2.67
C MET A 99 9.47 1.67 3.62
N SER A 100 9.95 1.52 4.85
CA SER A 100 9.88 2.58 5.86
C SER A 100 10.73 3.79 5.48
N TYR A 101 11.93 3.54 4.96
CA TYR A 101 12.83 4.59 4.53
C TYR A 101 12.22 5.42 3.41
N TRP A 102 11.74 4.78 2.36
CA TRP A 102 11.19 5.48 1.20
C TRP A 102 9.84 6.13 1.47
N GLU A 103 9.01 5.52 2.33
CA GLU A 103 7.77 6.16 2.77
C GLU A 103 8.09 7.50 3.45
N MET A 104 9.03 7.49 4.39
CA MET A 104 9.44 8.72 5.08
C MET A 104 10.02 9.73 4.10
N TRP A 105 10.88 9.28 3.20
CA TRP A 105 11.52 10.15 2.22
C TRP A 105 10.50 10.86 1.32
N TYR A 106 9.54 10.10 0.79
CA TYR A 106 8.50 10.68 -0.06
C TYR A 106 7.58 11.62 0.72
N GLN A 107 7.24 11.28 1.95
CA GLN A 107 6.42 12.15 2.79
C GLN A 107 7.13 13.47 3.07
N MET A 108 8.41 13.42 3.40
CA MET A 108 9.19 14.63 3.68
C MET A 108 9.38 15.49 2.43
N THR A 109 9.73 14.89 1.30
CA THR A 109 10.00 15.65 0.07
C THR A 109 8.74 16.26 -0.52
N ASN A 110 7.57 15.67 -0.26
CA ASN A 110 6.29 16.20 -0.72
C ASN A 110 5.57 17.03 0.33
N ASN A 111 6.22 17.31 1.47
CA ASN A 111 5.67 18.08 2.59
C ASN A 111 4.37 17.51 3.15
N VAL A 112 4.14 16.21 2.99
CA VAL A 112 2.92 15.56 3.46
C VAL A 112 2.81 15.66 4.99
N LEU A 113 3.93 15.53 5.70
CA LEU A 113 3.96 15.59 7.17
C LEU A 113 3.67 16.97 7.73
N LEU A 114 3.73 18.01 6.91
CA LEU A 114 3.47 19.39 7.35
C LEU A 114 2.00 19.77 7.21
N ARG A 115 1.17 18.90 6.67
CA ARG A 115 -0.25 19.15 6.47
C ARG A 115 -1.04 18.46 7.58
N PRO A 116 -1.86 19.19 8.33
CA PRO A 116 -2.58 18.61 9.47
C PRO A 116 -3.65 17.59 9.07
N ASP A 117 -4.08 17.61 7.83
CA ASP A 117 -5.09 16.71 7.30
C ASP A 117 -4.52 15.43 6.66
N LYS A 118 -3.26 15.19 6.86
CA LYS A 118 -2.57 14.02 6.29
C LYS A 118 -2.19 13.02 7.38
#